data_9cc3514d7a63923370a2fc550c7bbb86
#
_entry.id   9cc3514d7a63923370a2fc550c7bbb86
#
_cell.length_a   1.000
_cell.length_b   1.000
_cell.length_c   1.000
_cell.angle_alpha   90.00
_cell.angle_beta   90.00
_cell.angle_gamma   90.00
#
_symmetry.space_group_name_H-M   'P 1'
#
loop_
_entity.id
_entity.type
_entity.pdbx_description
1 polymer ?
#
loop_
_entity_poly.entity_id
_entity_poly.type
_entity_poly.pdbx_seq_one_letter_code
_entity_poly.pdbx_strand_id
1 'polypeptide(L)'
;MIGSRQIAKRLGLDMKIGDVEYQGDGQKAIFYYIADHRVDFRQLIRDLAETFHIRVEMRQIGARQEAGRIGGIGPCGRQLCCSGWMTGFHSVSTNVARLQDIAINPQKLAGQCAKLKCCLNYERDTYAEAQSSLPPRDVRLECRRGVYAFLKADTLAGQISYISTGDTPSKQREVVTISKE
;
A
#
# COMPACT_ATOMS: atom_id res chain seq x y z
N MET A 1 -8.94 -9.62 -24.49
CA MET A 1 -8.42 -8.40 -23.83
C MET A 1 -7.93 -7.33 -24.81
N ILE A 2 -6.99 -7.58 -25.74
CA ILE A 2 -6.46 -6.53 -26.66
C ILE A 2 -7.58 -5.92 -27.52
N GLY A 3 -8.39 -6.73 -28.17
CA GLY A 3 -9.51 -6.25 -29.00
C GLY A 3 -10.53 -5.40 -28.22
N SER A 4 -10.87 -5.78 -27.00
CA SER A 4 -11.80 -5.02 -26.18
C SER A 4 -11.26 -3.63 -25.79
N ARG A 5 -9.95 -3.52 -25.52
CA ARG A 5 -9.29 -2.22 -25.28
C ARG A 5 -9.29 -1.33 -26.52
N GLN A 6 -9.11 -1.91 -27.70
CA GLN A 6 -9.17 -1.16 -28.97
C GLN A 6 -10.58 -0.61 -29.24
N ILE A 7 -11.62 -1.41 -28.97
CA ILE A 7 -13.01 -0.96 -29.11
C ILE A 7 -13.32 0.17 -28.13
N ALA A 8 -12.98 0.04 -26.86
CA ALA A 8 -13.18 1.08 -25.87
C ALA A 8 -12.45 2.39 -26.23
N LYS A 9 -11.21 2.30 -26.73
CA LYS A 9 -10.43 3.44 -27.22
C LYS A 9 -11.08 4.11 -28.44
N ARG A 10 -11.59 3.32 -29.41
CA ARG A 10 -12.28 3.82 -30.59
C ARG A 10 -13.54 4.60 -30.23
N LEU A 11 -14.26 4.17 -29.19
CA LEU A 11 -15.44 4.85 -28.67
C LEU A 11 -15.11 6.06 -27.79
N GLY A 12 -13.84 6.39 -27.56
CA GLY A 12 -13.42 7.54 -26.76
C GLY A 12 -13.80 7.43 -25.28
N LEU A 13 -13.99 6.23 -24.74
CA LEU A 13 -14.41 6.03 -23.36
C LEU A 13 -13.24 6.24 -22.38
N ASP A 14 -13.47 7.10 -21.38
CA ASP A 14 -12.51 7.34 -20.30
C ASP A 14 -12.55 6.20 -19.27
N MET A 15 -12.05 5.04 -19.69
CA MET A 15 -11.97 3.83 -18.89
C MET A 15 -10.84 2.91 -19.38
N LYS A 16 -10.37 2.06 -18.49
CA LYS A 16 -9.38 1.04 -18.81
C LYS A 16 -9.96 -0.34 -18.53
N ILE A 17 -9.97 -1.23 -19.54
CA ILE A 17 -10.27 -2.64 -19.33
C ILE A 17 -9.03 -3.32 -18.75
N GLY A 18 -9.12 -3.76 -17.50
CA GLY A 18 -8.03 -4.38 -16.74
C GLY A 18 -7.91 -5.87 -17.05
N ASP A 19 -9.05 -6.58 -17.04
CA ASP A 19 -9.10 -8.03 -17.19
C ASP A 19 -10.39 -8.50 -17.85
N VAL A 20 -10.38 -9.72 -18.40
CA VAL A 20 -11.55 -10.35 -19.02
C VAL A 20 -11.59 -11.82 -18.60
N GLU A 21 -12.69 -12.23 -18.01
CA GLU A 21 -12.93 -13.59 -17.52
C GLU A 21 -14.10 -14.23 -18.27
N TYR A 22 -13.84 -15.35 -18.92
CA TYR A 22 -14.88 -16.14 -19.60
C TYR A 22 -15.51 -17.13 -18.64
N GLN A 23 -16.82 -17.28 -18.73
CA GLN A 23 -17.52 -18.36 -18.06
C GLN A 23 -17.15 -19.69 -18.71
N GLY A 24 -17.17 -20.79 -17.96
CA GLY A 24 -16.71 -22.09 -18.44
C GLY A 24 -17.44 -22.64 -19.69
N ASP A 25 -18.66 -22.19 -19.96
CA ASP A 25 -19.44 -22.52 -21.15
C ASP A 25 -19.08 -21.66 -22.38
N GLY A 26 -18.22 -20.65 -22.21
CA GLY A 26 -17.79 -19.73 -23.27
C GLY A 26 -18.88 -18.75 -23.74
N GLN A 27 -20.10 -18.80 -23.20
CA GLN A 27 -21.22 -17.99 -23.69
C GLN A 27 -21.28 -16.59 -23.06
N LYS A 28 -20.60 -16.40 -21.94
CA LYS A 28 -20.58 -15.14 -21.18
C LYS A 28 -19.15 -14.76 -20.82
N ALA A 29 -18.85 -13.45 -20.91
CA ALA A 29 -17.61 -12.91 -20.38
C ALA A 29 -17.86 -11.69 -19.48
N ILE A 30 -17.08 -11.60 -18.42
CA ILE A 30 -17.06 -10.48 -17.49
C ILE A 30 -15.85 -9.62 -17.82
N PHE A 31 -16.10 -8.36 -18.16
CA PHE A 31 -15.06 -7.37 -18.43
C PHE A 31 -14.87 -6.51 -17.19
N TYR A 32 -13.71 -6.64 -16.57
CA TYR A 32 -13.34 -5.84 -15.40
C TYR A 32 -12.72 -4.54 -15.88
N TYR A 33 -13.26 -3.42 -15.42
CA TYR A 33 -12.79 -2.10 -15.84
C TYR A 33 -12.54 -1.17 -14.65
N ILE A 34 -11.69 -0.18 -14.89
CA ILE A 34 -11.39 0.93 -13.98
C ILE A 34 -11.82 2.21 -14.67
N ALA A 35 -12.51 3.06 -13.95
CA ALA A 35 -12.86 4.41 -14.36
C ALA A 35 -12.97 5.30 -13.11
N ASP A 36 -12.52 6.55 -13.23
CA ASP A 36 -12.62 7.52 -12.13
C ASP A 36 -14.02 8.13 -12.05
N HIS A 37 -14.73 8.18 -13.19
CA HIS A 37 -16.07 8.71 -13.30
C HIS A 37 -17.04 7.66 -13.87
N ARG A 38 -18.33 7.99 -13.83
CA ARG A 38 -19.36 7.14 -14.45
C ARG A 38 -19.21 7.17 -15.96
N VAL A 39 -19.06 6.00 -16.58
CA VAL A 39 -18.93 5.81 -18.02
C VAL A 39 -20.21 5.23 -18.59
N ASP A 40 -20.68 5.75 -19.73
CA ASP A 40 -21.75 5.13 -20.51
C ASP A 40 -21.15 4.12 -21.50
N PHE A 41 -21.28 2.86 -21.16
CA PHE A 41 -20.73 1.75 -21.94
C PHE A 41 -21.78 0.98 -22.74
N ARG A 42 -22.97 1.53 -22.98
CA ARG A 42 -24.05 0.84 -23.72
C ARG A 42 -23.62 0.45 -25.15
N GLN A 43 -22.95 1.37 -25.86
CA GLN A 43 -22.39 1.06 -27.16
C GLN A 43 -21.25 0.06 -27.10
N LEU A 44 -20.38 0.19 -26.11
CA LEU A 44 -19.28 -0.75 -25.88
C LEU A 44 -19.80 -2.19 -25.69
N ILE A 45 -20.86 -2.38 -24.91
CA ILE A 45 -21.47 -3.70 -24.70
C ILE A 45 -21.97 -4.30 -26.02
N ARG A 46 -22.62 -3.50 -26.89
CA ARG A 46 -23.10 -3.95 -28.20
C ARG A 46 -21.94 -4.38 -29.10
N ASP A 47 -20.93 -3.52 -29.24
CA ASP A 47 -19.76 -3.78 -30.08
C ASP A 47 -18.99 -5.02 -29.60
N LEU A 48 -18.85 -5.21 -28.27
CA LEU A 48 -18.21 -6.40 -27.70
C LEU A 48 -19.04 -7.67 -27.94
N ALA A 49 -20.37 -7.59 -27.75
CA ALA A 49 -21.26 -8.73 -27.96
C ALA A 49 -21.25 -9.16 -29.44
N GLU A 50 -21.29 -8.20 -30.37
CA GLU A 50 -21.24 -8.47 -31.82
C GLU A 50 -19.87 -9.02 -32.25
N THR A 51 -18.76 -8.44 -31.71
CA THR A 51 -17.41 -8.84 -32.10
C THR A 51 -17.04 -10.24 -31.61
N PHE A 52 -17.45 -10.59 -30.38
CA PHE A 52 -17.02 -11.82 -29.71
C PHE A 52 -18.13 -12.89 -29.64
N HIS A 53 -19.36 -12.56 -30.07
CA HIS A 53 -20.54 -13.46 -30.04
C HIS A 53 -20.82 -14.04 -28.64
N ILE A 54 -20.71 -13.20 -27.60
CA ILE A 54 -20.86 -13.58 -26.19
C ILE A 54 -21.80 -12.60 -25.46
N ARG A 55 -22.35 -13.04 -24.32
CA ARG A 55 -23.02 -12.15 -23.37
C ARG A 55 -21.98 -11.37 -22.59
N VAL A 56 -22.11 -10.05 -22.58
CA VAL A 56 -21.14 -9.16 -21.93
C VAL A 56 -21.68 -8.69 -20.57
N GLU A 57 -20.90 -8.88 -19.53
CA GLU A 57 -21.09 -8.25 -18.23
C GLU A 57 -19.94 -7.28 -17.96
N MET A 58 -20.28 -6.05 -17.55
CA MET A 58 -19.27 -5.05 -17.17
C MET A 58 -19.19 -4.94 -15.64
N ARG A 59 -17.99 -5.07 -15.08
CA ARG A 59 -17.77 -4.99 -13.63
C ARG A 59 -16.67 -3.99 -13.32
N GLN A 60 -17.01 -2.94 -12.58
CA GLN A 60 -16.03 -1.98 -12.12
C GLN A 60 -15.19 -2.56 -10.99
N ILE A 61 -13.88 -2.37 -11.07
CA ILE A 61 -12.93 -2.75 -10.03
C ILE A 61 -12.05 -1.57 -9.63
N GLY A 62 -11.55 -1.58 -8.41
CA GLY A 62 -10.57 -0.59 -7.96
C GLY A 62 -9.15 -0.95 -8.37
N ALA A 63 -8.25 0.05 -8.42
CA ALA A 63 -6.86 -0.13 -8.81
C ALA A 63 -6.11 -1.22 -8.00
N ARG A 64 -6.45 -1.42 -6.72
CA ARG A 64 -5.86 -2.50 -5.91
C ARG A 64 -6.35 -3.87 -6.34
N GLN A 65 -7.63 -4.00 -6.71
CA GLN A 65 -8.17 -5.25 -7.23
C GLN A 65 -7.57 -5.58 -8.59
N GLU A 66 -7.35 -4.58 -9.45
CA GLU A 66 -6.62 -4.77 -10.70
C GLU A 66 -5.19 -5.29 -10.43
N ALA A 67 -4.46 -4.62 -9.55
CA ALA A 67 -3.11 -5.06 -9.18
C ALA A 67 -3.09 -6.49 -8.62
N GLY A 68 -4.11 -6.87 -7.84
CA GLY A 68 -4.26 -8.23 -7.32
C GLY A 68 -4.50 -9.28 -8.40
N ARG A 69 -5.26 -8.94 -9.45
CA ARG A 69 -5.51 -9.83 -10.61
C ARG A 69 -4.29 -9.98 -11.51
N ILE A 70 -3.56 -8.88 -11.75
CA ILE A 70 -2.33 -8.90 -12.54
C ILE A 70 -1.23 -9.66 -11.78
N GLY A 71 -1.20 -9.55 -10.45
CA GLY A 71 -0.16 -10.12 -9.62
C GLY A 71 1.16 -9.34 -9.71
N GLY A 72 2.22 -9.98 -9.25
CA GLY A 72 3.57 -9.42 -9.29
C GLY A 72 4.27 -9.39 -7.93
N ILE A 73 5.41 -8.72 -7.88
CA ILE A 73 6.27 -8.60 -6.70
C ILE A 73 6.19 -7.18 -6.15
N GLY A 74 5.99 -7.06 -4.85
CA GLY A 74 5.99 -5.78 -4.15
C GLY A 74 7.40 -5.23 -3.92
N PRO A 75 7.51 -3.97 -3.47
CA PRO A 75 8.81 -3.37 -3.13
C PRO A 75 9.51 -4.06 -1.94
N CYS A 76 8.81 -4.93 -1.22
CA CYS A 76 9.37 -5.78 -0.17
C CYS A 76 10.00 -7.08 -0.70
N GLY A 77 10.02 -7.32 -2.03
CA GLY A 77 10.54 -8.53 -2.66
C GLY A 77 9.63 -9.75 -2.57
N ARG A 78 8.43 -9.62 -1.99
CA ARG A 78 7.44 -10.71 -1.87
C ARG A 78 6.30 -10.52 -2.85
N GLN A 79 5.57 -11.60 -3.15
CA GLN A 79 4.33 -11.53 -3.92
C GLN A 79 3.38 -10.50 -3.33
N LEU A 80 2.61 -9.80 -4.18
CA LEU A 80 1.64 -8.82 -3.73
C LEU A 80 0.62 -9.44 -2.77
N CYS A 81 0.41 -8.83 -1.60
CA CYS A 81 -0.56 -9.30 -0.60
C CYS A 81 -1.97 -9.43 -1.20
N CYS A 82 -2.34 -8.50 -2.09
CA CYS A 82 -3.65 -8.48 -2.76
C CYS A 82 -3.83 -9.59 -3.82
N SER A 83 -2.77 -10.20 -4.33
CA SER A 83 -2.86 -11.34 -5.23
C SER A 83 -2.70 -12.69 -4.51
N GLY A 84 -2.21 -12.68 -3.28
CA GLY A 84 -2.00 -13.86 -2.48
C GLY A 84 -3.11 -14.09 -1.45
N TRP A 85 -2.89 -13.62 -0.24
CA TRP A 85 -3.68 -14.00 0.93
C TRP A 85 -4.64 -12.91 1.43
N MET A 86 -4.41 -11.62 1.09
CA MET A 86 -5.20 -10.52 1.61
C MET A 86 -6.43 -10.26 0.73
N THR A 87 -7.63 -10.54 1.24
CA THR A 87 -8.89 -10.34 0.54
C THR A 87 -9.68 -9.12 0.98
N GLY A 88 -9.52 -8.69 2.26
CA GLY A 88 -10.17 -7.51 2.83
C GLY A 88 -9.26 -6.29 2.82
N PHE A 89 -9.77 -5.15 2.34
CA PHE A 89 -8.99 -3.91 2.24
C PHE A 89 -9.72 -2.74 2.89
N HIS A 90 -9.09 -2.18 3.92
CA HIS A 90 -9.53 -0.94 4.53
C HIS A 90 -8.69 0.25 4.02
N SER A 91 -9.24 1.44 4.14
CA SER A 91 -8.48 2.67 3.85
C SER A 91 -7.27 2.78 4.77
N VAL A 92 -6.11 3.09 4.20
CA VAL A 92 -4.87 3.29 4.95
C VAL A 92 -4.67 4.77 5.17
N SER A 93 -4.45 5.18 6.41
CA SER A 93 -4.12 6.56 6.73
C SER A 93 -2.60 6.76 6.87
N THR A 94 -2.13 7.99 6.66
CA THR A 94 -0.72 8.35 6.86
C THR A 94 -0.28 8.25 8.33
N ASN A 95 -1.24 8.29 9.27
CA ASN A 95 -0.93 8.11 10.69
C ASN A 95 -0.36 6.73 11.00
N VAL A 96 -0.79 5.71 10.26
CA VAL A 96 -0.25 4.35 10.40
C VAL A 96 1.21 4.28 9.96
N ALA A 97 1.60 5.04 8.93
CA ALA A 97 2.98 5.15 8.52
C ALA A 97 3.85 5.88 9.56
N ARG A 98 3.28 6.92 10.22
CA ARG A 98 3.96 7.61 11.33
C ARG A 98 4.16 6.70 12.54
N LEU A 99 3.16 5.86 12.86
CA LEU A 99 3.27 4.86 13.93
C LEU A 99 4.44 3.90 13.69
N GLN A 100 4.70 3.56 12.41
CA GLN A 100 5.78 2.66 12.00
C GLN A 100 7.11 3.38 11.71
N ASP A 101 7.24 4.66 12.05
CA ASP A 101 8.41 5.51 11.78
C ASP A 101 8.84 5.54 10.30
N ILE A 102 7.88 5.33 9.39
CA ILE A 102 8.14 5.40 7.95
C ILE A 102 8.02 6.86 7.50
N ALA A 103 9.05 7.35 6.82
CA ALA A 103 9.04 8.70 6.24
C ALA A 103 7.84 8.89 5.31
N ILE A 104 7.16 10.03 5.44
CA ILE A 104 6.00 10.40 4.61
C ILE A 104 6.50 10.79 3.20
N ASN A 105 6.90 9.77 2.46
CA ASN A 105 7.34 9.89 1.08
C ASN A 105 6.43 9.00 0.21
N PRO A 106 5.74 9.55 -0.80
CA PRO A 106 4.86 8.79 -1.69
C PRO A 106 5.52 7.54 -2.28
N GLN A 107 6.79 7.63 -2.69
CA GLN A 107 7.53 6.48 -3.24
C GLN A 107 7.71 5.34 -2.23
N LYS A 108 7.87 5.66 -0.94
CA LYS A 108 7.99 4.65 0.12
C LYS A 108 6.65 4.12 0.58
N LEU A 109 5.59 4.92 0.48
CA LEU A 109 4.26 4.59 1.00
C LEU A 109 3.34 3.96 -0.05
N ALA A 110 3.53 4.23 -1.34
CA ALA A 110 2.69 3.70 -2.41
C ALA A 110 2.99 2.23 -2.70
N GLY A 111 1.91 1.47 -2.89
CA GLY A 111 1.97 0.12 -3.45
C GLY A 111 1.96 0.14 -4.98
N GLN A 112 2.03 -1.03 -5.61
CA GLN A 112 1.93 -1.17 -7.08
C GLN A 112 0.61 -0.62 -7.65
N CYS A 113 -0.44 -0.59 -6.83
CA CYS A 113 -1.73 -0.01 -7.19
C CYS A 113 -1.82 1.52 -7.04
N ALA A 114 -0.70 2.22 -6.83
CA ALA A 114 -0.58 3.65 -6.55
C ALA A 114 -1.34 4.14 -5.29
N LYS A 115 -1.99 3.26 -4.54
CA LYS A 115 -2.60 3.58 -3.24
C LYS A 115 -1.62 3.26 -2.10
N LEU A 116 -1.86 3.81 -0.90
CA LEU A 116 -1.05 3.48 0.27
C LEU A 116 -1.00 1.97 0.50
N LYS A 117 0.18 1.47 0.86
CA LYS A 117 0.45 0.05 1.08
C LYS A 117 -0.50 -0.54 2.13
N CYS A 118 -1.21 -1.60 1.77
CA CYS A 118 -2.15 -2.29 2.67
C CYS A 118 -1.44 -3.01 3.84
N CYS A 119 -0.18 -3.42 3.67
CA CYS A 119 0.60 -4.01 4.74
C CYS A 119 0.79 -3.06 5.95
N LEU A 120 0.78 -1.75 5.74
CA LEU A 120 0.83 -0.78 6.85
C LEU A 120 -0.33 -1.00 7.84
N ASN A 121 -1.56 -1.14 7.33
CA ASN A 121 -2.71 -1.42 8.20
C ASN A 121 -2.64 -2.82 8.82
N TYR A 122 -2.13 -3.79 8.10
CA TYR A 122 -2.00 -5.16 8.60
C TYR A 122 -1.05 -5.25 9.80
N GLU A 123 0.07 -4.52 9.73
CA GLU A 123 1.09 -4.51 10.78
C GLU A 123 0.82 -3.50 11.91
N ARG A 124 -0.24 -2.66 11.77
CA ARG A 124 -0.53 -1.54 12.69
C ARG A 124 -0.56 -1.96 14.15
N ASP A 125 -1.29 -3.02 14.45
CA ASP A 125 -1.55 -3.43 15.83
C ASP A 125 -0.27 -4.01 16.48
N THR A 126 0.54 -4.73 15.70
CA THR A 126 1.87 -5.20 16.14
C THR A 126 2.80 -4.04 16.50
N TYR A 127 2.83 -2.99 15.66
CA TYR A 127 3.63 -1.79 15.97
C TYR A 127 3.07 -1.01 17.15
N ALA A 128 1.75 -0.90 17.30
CA ALA A 128 1.11 -0.22 18.42
C ALA A 128 1.43 -0.92 19.74
N GLU A 129 1.35 -2.25 19.77
CA GLU A 129 1.70 -3.06 20.93
C GLU A 129 3.20 -2.92 21.28
N ALA A 130 4.07 -3.08 20.30
CA ALA A 130 5.50 -2.91 20.51
C ALA A 130 5.87 -1.51 21.01
N GLN A 131 5.24 -0.47 20.44
CA GLN A 131 5.46 0.92 20.85
C GLN A 131 4.98 1.19 22.28
N SER A 132 3.86 0.57 22.73
CA SER A 132 3.36 0.74 24.09
C SER A 132 4.33 0.26 25.17
N SER A 133 5.24 -0.61 24.79
CA SER A 133 6.28 -1.17 25.65
C SER A 133 7.56 -0.33 25.73
N LEU A 134 7.66 0.71 24.89
CA LEU A 134 8.80 1.64 24.87
C LEU A 134 8.49 2.92 25.65
N PRO A 135 9.49 3.58 26.25
CA PRO A 135 9.30 4.86 26.91
C PRO A 135 8.84 5.94 25.92
N PRO A 136 8.09 6.96 26.37
CA PRO A 136 7.67 8.09 25.55
C PRO A 136 8.87 8.82 24.90
N ARG A 137 8.66 9.37 23.70
CA ARG A 137 9.72 10.01 22.89
C ARG A 137 10.24 11.33 23.46
N ASP A 138 9.51 11.95 24.37
CA ASP A 138 9.86 13.18 25.07
C ASP A 138 10.78 12.97 26.27
N VAL A 139 10.97 11.73 26.69
CA VAL A 139 11.86 11.37 27.80
C VAL A 139 13.31 11.63 27.42
N ARG A 140 14.00 12.44 28.21
CA ARG A 140 15.45 12.64 28.13
C ARG A 140 16.15 11.67 29.05
N LEU A 141 17.30 11.18 28.63
CA LEU A 141 18.15 10.37 29.48
C LEU A 141 19.20 11.26 30.13
N GLU A 142 19.24 11.26 31.47
CA GLU A 142 20.28 11.90 32.25
C GLU A 142 21.24 10.83 32.77
N CYS A 143 22.48 10.92 32.42
CA CYS A 143 23.52 9.99 32.88
C CYS A 143 24.80 10.77 33.25
N ARG A 144 25.78 10.07 33.84
CA ARG A 144 27.06 10.67 34.24
C ARG A 144 27.82 11.38 33.10
N ARG A 145 27.53 11.01 31.82
CA ARG A 145 28.17 11.57 30.65
C ARG A 145 27.45 12.79 30.06
N GLY A 146 26.25 13.11 30.57
CA GLY A 146 25.47 14.25 30.13
C GLY A 146 23.99 13.91 29.86
N VAL A 147 23.30 14.83 29.18
CA VAL A 147 21.88 14.71 28.85
C VAL A 147 21.73 14.30 27.38
N TYR A 148 20.89 13.33 27.12
CA TYR A 148 20.63 12.79 25.80
C TYR A 148 19.14 12.91 25.47
N ALA A 149 18.85 13.36 24.25
CA ALA A 149 17.50 13.45 23.71
C ALA A 149 17.20 12.27 22.79
N PHE A 150 15.94 11.92 22.69
CA PHE A 150 15.46 10.88 21.77
C PHE A 150 15.87 11.22 20.32
N LEU A 151 16.43 10.27 19.60
CA LEU A 151 16.80 10.38 18.20
C LEU A 151 15.90 9.54 17.29
N LYS A 152 15.82 8.23 17.56
CA LYS A 152 15.00 7.28 16.83
C LYS A 152 14.72 6.04 17.66
N ALA A 153 13.64 5.32 17.31
CA ALA A 153 13.38 4.00 17.86
C ALA A 153 13.31 2.97 16.73
N ASP A 154 13.83 1.79 16.98
CA ASP A 154 13.48 0.58 16.25
C ASP A 154 12.45 -0.18 17.10
N THR A 155 11.19 0.06 16.79
CA THR A 155 10.06 -0.40 17.61
C THR A 155 10.00 -1.91 17.73
N LEU A 156 10.27 -2.64 16.63
CA LEU A 156 10.20 -4.10 16.60
C LEU A 156 11.43 -4.77 17.23
N ALA A 157 12.61 -4.14 17.08
CA ALA A 157 13.82 -4.60 17.76
C ALA A 157 13.84 -4.20 19.24
N GLY A 158 12.92 -3.36 19.71
CA GLY A 158 12.89 -2.84 21.07
C GLY A 158 14.10 -1.96 21.41
N GLN A 159 14.65 -1.26 20.41
CA GLN A 159 15.84 -0.44 20.56
C GLN A 159 15.53 1.04 20.42
N ILE A 160 16.10 1.86 21.29
CA ILE A 160 15.98 3.31 21.23
C ILE A 160 17.37 3.92 21.14
N SER A 161 17.57 4.81 20.20
CA SER A 161 18.80 5.60 20.07
C SER A 161 18.57 7.01 20.60
N TYR A 162 19.49 7.49 21.39
CA TYR A 162 19.53 8.82 21.95
C TYR A 162 20.76 9.56 21.47
N ILE A 163 20.68 10.88 21.34
CA ILE A 163 21.78 11.75 20.91
C ILE A 163 22.11 12.75 22.02
N SER A 164 23.39 13.01 22.24
CA SER A 164 23.83 14.01 23.22
C SER A 164 23.33 15.43 22.85
N THR A 165 22.79 16.18 23.82
CA THR A 165 22.21 17.51 23.60
C THR A 165 23.23 18.67 23.65
N GLY A 166 24.53 18.38 23.70
CA GLY A 166 25.58 19.40 23.72
C GLY A 166 26.06 19.80 25.12
N ASP A 167 25.36 19.42 26.19
CA ASP A 167 25.79 19.61 27.59
C ASP A 167 26.77 18.50 28.04
N THR A 168 27.42 17.85 27.09
CA THR A 168 28.42 16.82 27.34
C THR A 168 29.82 17.42 27.37
N PRO A 169 30.71 16.95 28.24
CA PRO A 169 32.11 17.42 28.32
C PRO A 169 32.89 17.27 27.00
N SER A 170 32.53 16.29 26.19
CA SER A 170 33.05 16.14 24.82
C SER A 170 32.11 16.86 23.86
N LYS A 171 32.56 17.89 23.20
CA LYS A 171 31.82 18.68 22.16
C LYS A 171 31.39 17.85 20.93
N GLN A 172 31.56 16.52 20.95
CA GLN A 172 31.14 15.63 19.87
C GLN A 172 29.76 15.05 20.17
N ARG A 173 28.87 15.03 19.14
CA ARG A 173 27.56 14.40 19.22
C ARG A 173 27.73 12.88 19.33
N GLU A 174 27.48 12.33 20.49
CA GLU A 174 27.52 10.90 20.76
C GLU A 174 26.10 10.31 20.63
N VAL A 175 25.99 9.16 19.98
CA VAL A 175 24.72 8.41 19.87
C VAL A 175 24.84 7.15 20.73
N VAL A 176 23.90 6.97 21.64
CA VAL A 176 23.81 5.79 22.50
C VAL A 176 22.54 5.03 22.14
N THR A 177 22.64 3.72 21.92
CA THR A 177 21.48 2.85 21.66
C THR A 177 21.28 1.95 22.88
N ILE A 178 20.04 1.92 23.37
CA ILE A 178 19.61 1.09 24.50
C ILE A 178 18.59 0.10 23.97
N SER A 179 18.76 -1.18 24.29
CA SER A 179 17.76 -2.22 24.01
C SER A 179 16.88 -2.45 25.25
N LYS A 180 15.65 -2.83 25.00
CA LYS A 180 14.76 -3.37 26.04
C LYS A 180 15.22 -4.81 26.30
N GLU A 181 15.66 -5.09 27.50
CA GLU A 181 15.84 -6.47 27.99
C GLU A 181 14.51 -7.10 28.34
#